data_4a2f90c4dee47a418e36a7c3e6db37e7
#
_entry.id   4a2f90c4dee47a418e36a7c3e6db37e7
#
_cell.length_a   1.000
_cell.length_b   1.000
_cell.length_c   1.000
_cell.angle_alpha   90.00
_cell.angle_beta   90.00
_cell.angle_gamma   90.00
#
_symmetry.space_group_name_H-M   'P 1'
#
loop_
_entity.id
_entity.type
_entity.pdbx_description
1 polymer ?
#
loop_
_entity_poly.entity_id
_entity_poly.type
_entity_poly.pdbx_seq_one_letter_code
_entity_poly.pdbx_strand_id
1 'polypeptide(L)'
;MLELPVVRLDPDLPLPAYATPGDAGLDLCARHDAVLAAGGGRALVPTGVSVAIPEGHAGFVQPRSGLALRHGVTCLNTPGLIDSGYRGELKVLLVNTDPDEAFTVRRGERIAQLVVQRVEHVALVEVADLDQLGASARGEGGFGHTGR
;
A
#
# COMPACT_ATOMS: atom_id res chain seq x y z
N MET A 1 22.29 -2.35 5.11
CA MET A 1 20.81 -2.42 5.19
C MET A 1 20.30 -0.99 5.16
N LEU A 2 19.19 -0.71 4.47
CA LEU A 2 18.58 0.62 4.46
C LEU A 2 17.97 0.90 5.84
N GLU A 3 18.28 2.06 6.41
CA GLU A 3 17.65 2.51 7.66
C GLU A 3 16.38 3.27 7.37
N LEU A 4 15.31 2.97 8.10
CA LEU A 4 14.01 3.64 8.02
C LEU A 4 13.71 4.29 9.39
N PRO A 5 13.95 5.60 9.55
CA PRO A 5 13.59 6.30 10.78
C PRO A 5 12.08 6.22 11.01
N VAL A 6 11.68 5.93 12.23
CA VAL A 6 10.28 5.76 12.63
C VAL A 6 10.01 6.48 13.95
N VAL A 7 8.85 7.13 14.02
CA VAL A 7 8.29 7.67 15.27
C VAL A 7 7.09 6.78 15.65
N ARG A 8 7.13 6.27 16.88
CA ARG A 8 6.01 5.54 17.47
C ARG A 8 5.07 6.55 18.13
N LEU A 9 3.91 6.76 17.53
CA LEU A 9 2.85 7.66 18.03
C LEU A 9 1.95 6.99 19.07
N ASP A 10 2.00 5.65 19.11
CA ASP A 10 1.25 4.82 20.05
C ASP A 10 2.21 3.81 20.69
N PRO A 11 2.66 4.05 21.93
CA PRO A 11 3.67 3.21 22.58
C PRO A 11 3.18 1.79 22.92
N ASP A 12 1.86 1.59 22.97
CA ASP A 12 1.26 0.30 23.32
C ASP A 12 1.12 -0.63 22.08
N LEU A 13 1.40 -0.11 20.89
CA LEU A 13 1.45 -0.92 19.67
C LEU A 13 2.88 -1.34 19.33
N PRO A 14 3.07 -2.52 18.73
CA PRO A 14 4.39 -2.90 18.22
C PRO A 14 4.82 -2.01 17.06
N LEU A 15 6.12 -1.83 16.88
CA LEU A 15 6.65 -1.26 15.63
C LEU A 15 6.34 -2.21 14.47
N PRO A 16 6.18 -1.67 13.24
CA PRO A 16 6.10 -2.50 12.05
C PRO A 16 7.29 -3.46 11.96
N ALA A 17 7.02 -4.71 11.67
CA ALA A 17 8.04 -5.76 11.62
C ALA A 17 7.77 -6.76 10.49
N TYR A 18 8.82 -7.38 9.99
CA TYR A 18 8.70 -8.56 9.15
C TYR A 18 8.23 -9.73 10.01
N ALA A 19 7.21 -10.47 9.56
CA ALA A 19 6.69 -11.62 10.31
C ALA A 19 7.69 -12.79 10.29
N THR A 20 8.37 -13.00 9.15
CA THR A 20 9.38 -14.05 8.99
C THR A 20 10.61 -13.50 8.24
N PRO A 21 11.79 -14.13 8.43
CA PRO A 21 12.97 -13.79 7.63
C PRO A 21 12.69 -13.93 6.13
N GLY A 22 13.01 -12.91 5.36
CA GLY A 22 12.81 -12.89 3.90
C GLY A 22 11.48 -12.26 3.45
N ASP A 23 10.59 -11.92 4.36
CA ASP A 23 9.38 -11.16 4.01
C ASP A 23 9.76 -9.79 3.40
N ALA A 24 8.95 -9.33 2.46
CA ALA A 24 9.15 -8.04 1.80
C ALA A 24 8.37 -6.90 2.48
N GLY A 25 7.31 -7.21 3.20
CA GLY A 25 6.41 -6.25 3.82
C GLY A 25 6.54 -6.20 5.34
N LEU A 26 6.61 -4.99 5.88
CA LEU A 26 6.51 -4.72 7.32
C LEU A 26 5.02 -4.67 7.69
N ASP A 27 4.57 -5.55 8.58
CA ASP A 27 3.17 -5.56 9.02
C ASP A 27 2.78 -4.24 9.70
N LEU A 28 1.64 -3.67 9.31
CA LEU A 28 1.03 -2.48 9.90
C LEU A 28 -0.20 -2.89 10.70
N CYS A 29 -0.25 -2.46 11.98
CA CYS A 29 -1.36 -2.75 12.88
C CYS A 29 -2.35 -1.59 12.96
N ALA A 30 -3.62 -1.89 13.19
CA ALA A 30 -4.65 -0.89 13.45
C ALA A 30 -4.44 -0.23 14.82
N ARG A 31 -4.46 1.10 14.87
CA ARG A 31 -4.39 1.87 16.12
C ARG A 31 -5.73 1.91 16.87
N HIS A 32 -6.83 1.83 16.13
CA HIS A 32 -8.19 1.87 16.67
C HIS A 32 -9.07 0.80 16.02
N ASP A 33 -10.15 0.48 16.72
CA ASP A 33 -11.22 -0.33 16.13
C ASP A 33 -11.90 0.45 14.99
N ALA A 34 -12.33 -0.28 13.97
CA ALA A 34 -13.10 0.28 12.87
C ALA A 34 -14.09 -0.76 12.33
N VAL A 35 -15.25 -0.32 11.87
CA VAL A 35 -16.23 -1.18 11.21
C VAL A 35 -16.31 -0.82 9.74
N LEU A 36 -16.11 -1.81 8.89
CA LEU A 36 -16.29 -1.73 7.45
C LEU A 36 -17.63 -2.39 7.12
N ALA A 37 -18.64 -1.59 6.82
CA ALA A 37 -19.93 -2.12 6.39
C ALA A 37 -19.77 -2.99 5.13
N ALA A 38 -20.67 -3.95 4.96
CA ALA A 38 -20.74 -4.75 3.75
C ALA A 38 -21.00 -3.87 2.50
N GLY A 39 -20.68 -4.39 1.34
CA GLY A 39 -21.00 -3.73 0.07
C GLY A 39 -20.21 -2.47 -0.23
N GLY A 40 -18.94 -2.40 0.16
CA GLY A 40 -18.04 -1.28 -0.16
C GLY A 40 -17.82 -0.28 0.98
N GLY A 41 -18.24 -0.62 2.20
CA GLY A 41 -17.92 0.17 3.39
C GLY A 41 -16.40 0.35 3.55
N ARG A 42 -15.97 1.59 3.90
CA ARG A 42 -14.55 1.94 3.98
C ARG A 42 -14.23 2.75 5.22
N ALA A 43 -12.98 2.63 5.68
CA ALA A 43 -12.46 3.43 6.79
C ALA A 43 -10.97 3.76 6.57
N LEU A 44 -10.57 4.93 7.03
CA LEU A 44 -9.17 5.33 7.10
C LEU A 44 -8.65 4.98 8.49
N VAL A 45 -7.88 3.90 8.58
CA VAL A 45 -7.42 3.32 9.86
C VAL A 45 -5.98 3.78 10.15
N PRO A 46 -5.74 4.53 11.23
CA PRO A 46 -4.39 4.93 11.63
C PRO A 46 -3.60 3.74 12.14
N THR A 47 -2.26 3.81 12.04
CA THR A 47 -1.35 2.72 12.41
C THR A 47 -0.48 3.01 13.64
N GLY A 48 -0.51 4.24 14.14
CA GLY A 48 0.30 4.64 15.29
C GLY A 48 1.78 4.89 14.99
N VAL A 49 2.17 4.96 13.72
CA VAL A 49 3.54 5.25 13.33
C VAL A 49 3.64 6.29 12.22
N SER A 50 4.71 7.10 12.29
CA SER A 50 5.19 7.93 11.19
C SER A 50 6.58 7.48 10.80
N VAL A 51 6.89 7.50 9.50
CA VAL A 51 8.19 7.08 8.98
C VAL A 51 8.82 8.17 8.11
N ALA A 52 10.13 8.16 7.98
CA ALA A 52 10.85 8.99 7.02
C ALA A 52 11.43 8.10 5.92
N ILE A 53 10.70 7.94 4.83
CA ILE A 53 11.20 7.20 3.66
C ILE A 53 12.43 7.94 3.11
N PRO A 54 13.58 7.27 2.92
CA PRO A 54 14.77 7.88 2.38
C PRO A 54 14.57 8.38 0.94
N GLU A 55 15.27 9.44 0.57
CA GLU A 55 15.29 9.96 -0.80
C GLU A 55 15.66 8.84 -1.80
N GLY A 56 15.08 8.86 -2.99
CA GLY A 56 15.23 7.83 -4.00
C GLY A 56 14.44 6.54 -3.70
N HIS A 57 13.61 6.55 -2.66
CA HIS A 57 12.72 5.43 -2.31
C HIS A 57 11.28 5.91 -2.13
N ALA A 58 10.36 4.98 -2.21
CA ALA A 58 8.96 5.16 -1.84
C ALA A 58 8.50 4.01 -0.95
N GLY A 59 7.52 4.29 -0.11
CA GLY A 59 6.79 3.28 0.63
C GLY A 59 5.49 2.92 -0.09
N PHE A 60 5.17 1.64 -0.13
CA PHE A 60 3.93 1.15 -0.71
C PHE A 60 3.13 0.40 0.35
N VAL A 61 1.97 0.94 0.71
CA VAL A 61 1.03 0.26 1.59
C VAL A 61 0.19 -0.70 0.76
N GLN A 62 0.35 -1.99 1.04
CA GLN A 62 -0.30 -3.08 0.31
C GLN A 62 -1.24 -3.86 1.23
N PRO A 63 -2.32 -4.45 0.66
CA PRO A 63 -3.25 -5.27 1.43
C PRO A 63 -2.59 -6.59 1.87
N ARG A 64 -3.25 -7.26 2.80
CA ARG A 64 -2.90 -8.61 3.23
C ARG A 64 -3.76 -9.62 2.49
N SER A 65 -3.11 -10.59 1.84
CA SER A 65 -3.78 -11.63 1.05
C SER A 65 -4.83 -12.42 1.86
N GLY A 66 -4.54 -12.68 3.14
CA GLY A 66 -5.47 -13.40 4.01
C GLY A 66 -6.76 -12.63 4.31
N LEU A 67 -6.70 -11.31 4.49
CA LEU A 67 -7.89 -10.48 4.66
C LEU A 67 -8.69 -10.39 3.36
N ALA A 68 -7.99 -10.23 2.23
CA ALA A 68 -8.62 -10.16 0.93
C ALA A 68 -9.37 -11.46 0.59
N LEU A 69 -8.71 -12.61 0.78
CA LEU A 69 -9.29 -13.91 0.43
C LEU A 69 -10.47 -14.28 1.32
N ARG A 70 -10.33 -14.12 2.65
CA ARG A 70 -11.33 -14.61 3.60
C ARG A 70 -12.50 -13.65 3.86
N HIS A 71 -12.25 -12.35 3.72
CA HIS A 71 -13.18 -11.31 4.13
C HIS A 71 -13.47 -10.26 3.06
N GLY A 72 -12.87 -10.37 1.88
CA GLY A 72 -13.02 -9.33 0.85
C GLY A 72 -12.46 -7.97 1.26
N VAL A 73 -11.60 -7.90 2.29
CA VAL A 73 -11.02 -6.64 2.79
C VAL A 73 -9.68 -6.37 2.13
N THR A 74 -9.57 -5.18 1.54
CA THR A 74 -8.36 -4.74 0.83
C THR A 74 -8.09 -3.25 1.08
N CYS A 75 -6.98 -2.74 0.56
CA CYS A 75 -6.72 -1.31 0.51
C CYS A 75 -7.37 -0.72 -0.74
N LEU A 76 -8.25 0.27 -0.57
CA LEU A 76 -8.98 0.88 -1.69
C LEU A 76 -8.06 1.52 -2.73
N ASN A 77 -6.97 2.13 -2.28
CA ASN A 77 -5.97 2.81 -3.12
C ASN A 77 -4.70 1.98 -3.33
N THR A 78 -4.79 0.65 -3.30
CA THR A 78 -3.60 -0.21 -3.41
C THR A 78 -2.92 -0.10 -4.78
N PRO A 79 -1.56 0.00 -4.80
CA PRO A 79 -0.67 0.26 -3.67
C PRO A 79 -0.75 1.71 -3.19
N GLY A 80 -0.96 1.92 -1.88
CA GLY A 80 -0.96 3.27 -1.30
C GLY A 80 0.45 3.85 -1.29
N LEU A 81 0.67 4.96 -1.99
CA LEU A 81 1.99 5.55 -2.15
C LEU A 81 2.35 6.47 -0.98
N ILE A 82 3.52 6.25 -0.40
CA ILE A 82 4.13 7.09 0.65
C ILE A 82 5.41 7.69 0.09
N ASP A 83 5.37 8.98 -0.14
CA ASP A 83 6.51 9.75 -0.67
C ASP A 83 7.61 9.94 0.39
N SER A 84 8.86 10.13 -0.06
CA SER A 84 10.01 10.40 0.82
C SER A 84 9.86 11.68 1.66
N GLY A 85 9.08 12.65 1.19
CA GLY A 85 8.77 13.89 1.91
C GLY A 85 7.63 13.79 2.93
N TYR A 86 6.87 12.69 2.96
CA TYR A 86 5.76 12.53 3.89
C TYR A 86 6.24 12.29 5.32
N ARG A 87 5.64 12.99 6.31
CA ARG A 87 5.97 12.88 7.74
C ARG A 87 4.76 12.66 8.63
N GLY A 88 3.57 12.56 8.04
CA GLY A 88 2.36 12.28 8.78
C GLY A 88 2.26 10.84 9.27
N GLU A 89 1.28 10.56 10.11
CA GLU A 89 0.95 9.20 10.54
C GLU A 89 0.55 8.35 9.32
N LEU A 90 1.12 7.16 9.20
CA LEU A 90 0.67 6.18 8.22
C LEU A 90 -0.76 5.77 8.54
N LYS A 91 -1.62 5.86 7.53
CA LYS A 91 -3.02 5.44 7.63
C LYS A 91 -3.36 4.52 6.48
N VAL A 92 -4.14 3.50 6.76
CA VAL A 92 -4.55 2.51 5.78
C VAL A 92 -6.00 2.75 5.40
N LEU A 93 -6.26 3.00 4.12
CA LEU A 93 -7.61 3.15 3.58
C LEU A 93 -8.15 1.77 3.21
N LEU A 94 -8.90 1.16 4.14
CA LEU A 94 -9.51 -0.14 3.95
C LEU A 94 -10.88 -0.03 3.29
N VAL A 95 -11.23 -1.04 2.50
CA VAL A 95 -12.56 -1.25 1.94
C VAL A 95 -12.97 -2.71 2.11
N ASN A 96 -14.25 -2.94 2.41
CA ASN A 96 -14.86 -4.26 2.47
C ASN A 96 -15.68 -4.50 1.20
N THR A 97 -15.27 -5.45 0.38
CA THR A 97 -15.96 -5.81 -0.87
C THR A 97 -16.96 -6.96 -0.69
N ASP A 98 -17.04 -7.56 0.52
CA ASP A 98 -18.04 -8.56 0.80
C ASP A 98 -19.43 -7.92 0.70
N PRO A 99 -20.39 -8.52 -0.06
CA PRO A 99 -21.69 -7.91 -0.27
C PRO A 99 -22.62 -7.98 0.96
N ASP A 100 -22.40 -8.94 1.85
CA ASP A 100 -23.35 -9.31 2.90
C ASP A 100 -22.80 -9.12 4.31
N GLU A 101 -21.51 -9.37 4.52
CA GLU A 101 -20.89 -9.40 5.85
C GLU A 101 -20.08 -8.14 6.14
N ALA A 102 -20.40 -7.45 7.24
CA ALA A 102 -19.56 -6.38 7.76
C ALA A 102 -18.27 -6.96 8.36
N PHE A 103 -17.16 -6.22 8.23
CA PHE A 103 -15.88 -6.59 8.83
C PHE A 103 -15.50 -5.62 9.94
N THR A 104 -15.16 -6.14 11.11
CA THR A 104 -14.66 -5.33 12.23
C THR A 104 -13.17 -5.48 12.36
N VAL A 105 -12.45 -4.37 12.16
CA VAL A 105 -11.03 -4.24 12.50
C VAL A 105 -10.93 -3.99 14.01
N ARG A 106 -10.07 -4.73 14.70
CA ARG A 106 -9.74 -4.49 16.11
C ARG A 106 -8.36 -3.84 16.24
N ARG A 107 -8.21 -2.98 17.24
CA ARG A 107 -6.92 -2.42 17.61
C ARG A 107 -5.85 -3.53 17.76
N GLY A 108 -4.67 -3.31 17.22
CA GLY A 108 -3.56 -4.27 17.23
C GLY A 108 -3.61 -5.33 16.14
N GLU A 109 -4.71 -5.47 15.41
CA GLU A 109 -4.75 -6.39 14.26
C GLU A 109 -3.89 -5.87 13.10
N ARG A 110 -3.20 -6.80 12.44
CA ARG A 110 -2.41 -6.52 11.23
C ARG A 110 -3.37 -6.35 10.05
N ILE A 111 -3.43 -5.13 9.51
CA ILE A 111 -4.41 -4.72 8.48
C ILE A 111 -3.81 -4.49 7.10
N ALA A 112 -2.52 -4.25 7.02
CA ALA A 112 -1.79 -4.00 5.78
C ALA A 112 -0.31 -4.29 5.98
N GLN A 113 0.49 -4.03 4.96
CA GLN A 113 1.95 -4.14 5.01
C GLN A 113 2.61 -2.99 4.26
N LEU A 114 3.74 -2.50 4.78
CA LEU A 114 4.57 -1.48 4.16
C LEU A 114 5.75 -2.13 3.45
N VAL A 115 5.88 -1.89 2.14
CA VAL A 115 7.03 -2.28 1.34
C VAL A 115 7.79 -1.02 0.94
N VAL A 116 9.09 -0.96 1.20
CA VAL A 116 9.95 0.14 0.78
C VAL A 116 10.76 -0.28 -0.43
N GLN A 117 10.68 0.51 -1.50
CA GLN A 117 11.37 0.22 -2.77
C GLN A 117 12.11 1.45 -3.28
N ARG A 118 13.21 1.22 -4.00
CA ARG A 118 13.87 2.26 -4.78
C ARG A 118 12.95 2.67 -5.94
N VAL A 119 12.87 3.96 -6.21
CA VAL A 119 12.09 4.52 -7.32
C VAL A 119 12.98 5.40 -8.19
N GLU A 120 12.75 5.32 -9.50
CA GLU A 120 13.43 6.17 -10.46
C GLU A 120 12.66 7.48 -10.63
N HIS A 121 13.36 8.60 -10.59
CA HIS A 121 12.83 9.89 -10.96
C HIS A 121 13.13 10.12 -12.44
N VAL A 122 12.09 10.36 -13.23
CA VAL A 122 12.22 10.56 -14.67
C VAL A 122 12.05 12.03 -15.05
N ALA A 123 12.84 12.50 -15.99
CA ALA A 123 12.59 13.74 -16.70
C ALA A 123 11.76 13.42 -17.95
N LEU A 124 10.58 14.03 -18.05
CA LEU A 124 9.77 13.87 -19.26
C LEU A 124 10.41 14.69 -20.39
N VAL A 125 10.64 14.02 -21.52
CA VAL A 125 11.09 14.65 -22.77
C VAL A 125 9.97 14.54 -23.78
N GLU A 126 9.35 15.67 -24.10
CA GLU A 126 8.30 15.73 -25.10
C GLU A 126 8.87 15.50 -26.49
N VAL A 127 8.22 14.63 -27.25
CA VAL A 127 8.53 14.35 -28.65
C VAL A 127 7.33 14.72 -29.53
N ALA A 128 7.54 14.98 -30.80
CA ALA A 128 6.51 15.56 -31.68
C ALA A 128 5.43 14.55 -32.08
N ASP A 129 5.76 13.27 -32.19
CA ASP A 129 4.86 12.22 -32.67
C ASP A 129 5.25 10.84 -32.11
N LEU A 130 4.40 9.84 -32.41
CA LEU A 130 4.59 8.47 -31.92
C LEU A 130 5.82 7.78 -32.53
N ASP A 131 6.22 8.16 -33.74
CA ASP A 131 7.37 7.54 -34.40
C ASP A 131 8.67 7.83 -33.63
N GLN A 132 8.74 8.99 -32.96
CA GLN A 132 9.87 9.40 -32.14
C GLN A 132 9.96 8.65 -30.79
N LEU A 133 8.92 7.92 -30.37
CA LEU A 133 8.99 7.00 -29.22
C LEU A 133 9.76 5.72 -29.53
N GLY A 134 10.08 5.47 -30.81
CA GLY A 134 10.74 4.26 -31.25
C GLY A 134 9.77 3.10 -31.55
N ALA A 135 10.16 2.27 -32.48
CA ALA A 135 9.38 1.11 -32.87
C ALA A 135 9.40 0.03 -31.79
N SER A 136 8.25 -0.59 -31.55
CA SER A 136 8.14 -1.79 -30.71
C SER A 136 7.27 -2.86 -31.38
N ALA A 137 7.54 -4.14 -31.10
CA ALA A 137 6.73 -5.24 -31.63
C ALA A 137 5.27 -5.21 -31.11
N ARG A 138 5.03 -4.55 -29.97
CA ARG A 138 3.70 -4.40 -29.40
C ARG A 138 2.90 -3.23 -30.01
N GLY A 139 3.59 -2.17 -30.49
CA GLY A 139 2.97 -0.96 -30.99
C GLY A 139 1.96 -0.38 -29.99
N GLU A 140 0.77 -0.04 -30.46
CA GLU A 140 -0.34 0.49 -29.64
C GLU A 140 -1.19 -0.60 -28.97
N GLY A 141 -0.82 -1.87 -29.08
CA GLY A 141 -1.60 -2.98 -28.53
C GLY A 141 -1.70 -2.94 -26.99
N GLY A 142 -2.91 -2.92 -26.48
CA GLY A 142 -3.24 -2.93 -25.05
C GLY A 142 -4.43 -3.86 -24.76
N PHE A 143 -4.91 -3.85 -23.51
CA PHE A 143 -6.16 -4.49 -23.08
C PHE A 143 -6.40 -5.91 -23.61
N GLY A 144 -5.38 -6.78 -23.52
CA GLY A 144 -5.49 -8.19 -23.91
C GLY A 144 -5.21 -8.46 -25.41
N HIS A 145 -4.49 -7.57 -26.11
CA HIS A 145 -4.15 -7.75 -27.53
C HIS A 145 -3.36 -9.04 -27.83
N THR A 146 -2.76 -9.68 -26.82
CA THR A 146 -2.11 -11.00 -26.92
C THR A 146 -3.06 -12.18 -26.83
N GLY A 147 -4.37 -11.91 -26.69
CA GLY A 147 -5.41 -12.93 -26.57
C GLY A 147 -5.58 -13.46 -25.14
N ARG A 148 -6.41 -14.48 -25.02
CA ARG A 148 -6.63 -15.25 -23.78
C ARG A 148 -5.82 -16.53 -23.80
#